data_71e5ba328ee6972e5cf9435b4cd27893
#
_entry.id   71e5ba328ee6972e5cf9435b4cd27893
#
_cell.length_a   1.000
_cell.length_b   1.000
_cell.length_c   1.000
_cell.angle_alpha   90.00
_cell.angle_beta   90.00
_cell.angle_gamma   90.00
#
_symmetry.space_group_name_H-M   'P 1'
#
loop_
_entity.id
_entity.type
_entity.pdbx_description
1 polymer ?
#
loop_
_entity_poly.entity_id
_entity_poly.type
_entity_poly.pdbx_seq_one_letter_code
_entity_poly.pdbx_strand_id
1 'polypeptide(L)'
;MSKYLAAFPLFFLLLSSNIECANELLPNFSELAEASSPAVVNISSSKTVSYSSRGFSPRGFNDPFDDDFFKRFFGERPNSGRKERQVRSGGSGFIISKDGYLLTNNHVVDDADEILVSLSDRREFKAELIGSDVRSDLALLKIDAKNLPVVKIGKSKDLKVGEWVVAIGSPFQLNFSVTAGIVSAKGRSIPNGSDSSYVPFIQTDVAINPGNSGGPLFNLDGKVVGINSQIYTRSGGYMGVSFAIPIDYAMDIVNQLKEGGSVSRGWLGVSIQEVTSDFAKSLGLSVPKGALVSQVIPDSPAEKAGLQVRDVIIEFDGVKIIYSGDLPQTVGSIKPGSSVNALIIRDGKSRKIKVEVGELPENLSLASSPSENKSS
;
A
#
# COMPACT_ATOMS: atom_id res chain seq x y z
N MET A 1 46.34 -76.08 -26.88
CA MET A 1 46.17 -74.82 -27.56
C MET A 1 44.69 -74.45 -27.34
N SER A 2 44.41 -73.75 -26.28
CA SER A 2 43.00 -73.51 -25.84
C SER A 2 42.65 -72.04 -26.00
N LYS A 3 41.53 -71.80 -26.67
CA LYS A 3 40.92 -70.48 -26.88
C LYS A 3 40.06 -70.10 -25.68
N TYR A 4 40.31 -69.02 -25.03
CA TYR A 4 39.41 -68.43 -24.10
C TYR A 4 38.86 -67.11 -24.72
N LEU A 5 37.59 -67.16 -25.13
CA LEU A 5 36.79 -66.02 -25.46
C LEU A 5 36.16 -65.54 -24.16
N ALA A 6 36.55 -64.36 -23.68
CA ALA A 6 35.94 -63.71 -22.54
C ALA A 6 34.74 -62.86 -23.05
N ALA A 7 33.56 -63.23 -22.63
CA ALA A 7 32.33 -62.48 -22.85
C ALA A 7 32.32 -61.27 -21.86
N PHE A 8 32.13 -60.08 -22.43
CA PHE A 8 31.87 -58.84 -21.66
C PHE A 8 30.34 -58.69 -21.57
N PRO A 9 29.73 -58.74 -20.38
CA PRO A 9 28.30 -58.48 -20.31
C PRO A 9 28.04 -56.99 -20.33
N LEU A 10 27.13 -56.64 -21.16
CA LEU A 10 26.40 -55.43 -21.36
C LEU A 10 25.83 -54.89 -20.03
N PHE A 11 26.41 -53.83 -19.48
CA PHE A 11 25.85 -53.05 -18.37
C PHE A 11 25.45 -51.65 -18.88
N PHE A 12 24.40 -51.64 -19.70
CA PHE A 12 23.85 -50.42 -20.26
C PHE A 12 22.34 -50.46 -20.13
N LEU A 13 21.84 -50.43 -18.90
CA LEU A 13 20.45 -50.15 -18.60
C LEU A 13 20.36 -49.63 -17.16
N LEU A 14 20.00 -48.38 -17.03
CA LEU A 14 19.32 -47.69 -15.90
C LEU A 14 19.83 -46.26 -15.71
N LEU A 15 19.66 -45.45 -16.78
CA LEU A 15 19.78 -43.98 -16.66
C LEU A 15 18.70 -43.32 -17.54
N SER A 16 17.44 -43.78 -17.37
CA SER A 16 16.29 -43.14 -18.04
C SER A 16 15.10 -43.05 -17.10
N SER A 17 15.29 -42.47 -15.93
CA SER A 17 14.16 -42.16 -15.07
C SER A 17 14.55 -41.04 -14.10
N ASN A 18 14.68 -39.83 -14.56
CA ASN A 18 14.65 -38.63 -13.73
C ASN A 18 14.58 -37.33 -14.59
N ILE A 19 13.82 -37.34 -15.68
CA ILE A 19 13.57 -36.10 -16.44
C ILE A 19 12.19 -35.51 -16.11
N GLU A 20 11.37 -36.17 -15.32
CA GLU A 20 10.03 -35.67 -14.95
C GLU A 20 10.04 -34.64 -13.81
N CYS A 21 11.16 -34.44 -13.11
CA CYS A 21 11.19 -33.55 -11.93
C CYS A 21 11.55 -32.10 -12.26
N ALA A 22 11.82 -31.75 -13.51
CA ALA A 22 12.21 -30.37 -13.88
C ALA A 22 11.02 -29.44 -14.20
N ASN A 23 9.80 -29.99 -14.35
CA ASN A 23 8.62 -29.20 -14.70
C ASN A 23 7.86 -28.63 -13.50
N GLU A 24 8.21 -29.00 -12.27
CA GLU A 24 7.59 -28.46 -11.04
C GLU A 24 8.33 -27.26 -10.42
N LEU A 25 9.43 -26.82 -11.03
CA LEU A 25 10.29 -25.76 -10.43
C LEU A 25 9.80 -24.33 -10.67
N LEU A 26 8.88 -24.10 -11.59
CA LEU A 26 8.32 -22.77 -11.84
C LEU A 26 6.83 -22.75 -11.50
N PRO A 27 6.37 -21.77 -10.72
CA PRO A 27 4.96 -21.68 -10.37
C PRO A 27 4.10 -21.42 -11.61
N ASN A 28 3.01 -22.19 -11.74
CA ASN A 28 1.99 -21.96 -12.77
C ASN A 28 0.84 -21.16 -12.11
N PHE A 29 0.60 -19.97 -12.61
CA PHE A 29 -0.42 -19.06 -12.06
C PHE A 29 -1.78 -19.20 -12.76
N SER A 30 -1.93 -20.08 -13.76
CA SER A 30 -3.15 -20.15 -14.58
C SER A 30 -4.39 -20.52 -13.76
N GLU A 31 -4.29 -21.57 -12.94
CA GLU A 31 -5.42 -22.00 -12.10
C GLU A 31 -5.79 -20.95 -11.05
N LEU A 32 -4.77 -20.28 -10.44
CA LEU A 32 -4.99 -19.20 -9.50
C LEU A 32 -5.71 -18.03 -10.17
N ALA A 33 -5.27 -17.65 -11.37
CA ALA A 33 -5.87 -16.57 -12.13
C ALA A 33 -7.32 -16.90 -12.52
N GLU A 34 -7.58 -18.08 -13.02
CA GLU A 34 -8.93 -18.53 -13.39
C GLU A 34 -9.89 -18.56 -12.20
N ALA A 35 -9.45 -19.08 -11.06
CA ALA A 35 -10.26 -19.16 -9.85
C ALA A 35 -10.52 -17.82 -9.17
N SER A 36 -9.58 -16.86 -9.28
CA SER A 36 -9.63 -15.60 -8.53
C SER A 36 -10.18 -14.42 -9.34
N SER A 37 -9.97 -14.40 -10.66
CA SER A 37 -10.41 -13.30 -11.53
C SER A 37 -11.91 -12.99 -11.47
N PRO A 38 -12.83 -13.94 -11.28
CA PRO A 38 -14.25 -13.59 -11.18
C PRO A 38 -14.60 -12.62 -10.07
N ALA A 39 -13.81 -12.58 -8.98
CA ALA A 39 -14.02 -11.68 -7.85
C ALA A 39 -13.29 -10.33 -7.99
N VAL A 40 -12.48 -10.15 -9.03
CA VAL A 40 -11.81 -8.88 -9.36
C VAL A 40 -12.72 -8.08 -10.30
N VAL A 41 -12.82 -6.78 -10.05
CA VAL A 41 -13.72 -5.87 -10.76
C VAL A 41 -12.97 -4.70 -11.36
N ASN A 42 -13.51 -4.15 -12.45
CA ASN A 42 -13.12 -2.84 -12.95
C ASN A 42 -13.95 -1.76 -12.24
N ILE A 43 -13.32 -0.67 -11.87
CA ILE A 43 -13.97 0.50 -11.28
C ILE A 43 -13.73 1.69 -12.21
N SER A 44 -14.81 2.36 -12.59
CA SER A 44 -14.79 3.60 -13.34
C SER A 44 -15.51 4.67 -12.54
N SER A 45 -14.82 5.75 -12.24
CA SER A 45 -15.39 6.91 -11.56
C SER A 45 -15.46 8.11 -12.49
N SER A 46 -16.45 8.96 -12.32
CA SER A 46 -16.61 10.18 -13.09
C SER A 46 -16.89 11.37 -12.19
N LYS A 47 -16.23 12.51 -12.49
CA LYS A 47 -16.38 13.79 -11.79
C LYS A 47 -16.65 14.89 -12.79
N THR A 48 -17.63 15.75 -12.50
CA THR A 48 -17.96 16.92 -13.29
C THR A 48 -17.21 18.14 -12.76
N VAL A 49 -16.27 18.66 -13.54
CA VAL A 49 -15.49 19.84 -13.17
C VAL A 49 -16.00 21.07 -13.94
N SER A 50 -16.44 22.09 -13.22
CA SER A 50 -16.87 23.38 -13.80
C SER A 50 -15.69 24.34 -13.84
N TYR A 51 -15.32 24.83 -15.01
CA TYR A 51 -14.28 25.85 -15.17
C TYR A 51 -14.90 27.24 -15.15
N SER A 52 -14.62 28.05 -14.12
CA SER A 52 -14.82 29.50 -14.19
C SER A 52 -13.63 30.13 -14.90
N SER A 53 -13.91 30.98 -15.91
CA SER A 53 -12.95 31.61 -16.80
C SER A 53 -12.13 32.74 -16.16
N ARG A 54 -11.67 32.59 -14.92
CA ARG A 54 -10.67 33.48 -14.30
C ARG A 54 -9.46 32.65 -13.95
N GLY A 55 -8.40 32.92 -14.72
CA GLY A 55 -7.13 32.24 -14.59
C GLY A 55 -6.56 32.31 -13.18
N PHE A 56 -6.50 31.15 -12.56
CA PHE A 56 -5.61 30.88 -11.43
C PHE A 56 -5.18 29.42 -11.57
N SER A 57 -3.96 29.21 -11.97
CA SER A 57 -3.32 27.89 -11.84
C SER A 57 -2.93 27.72 -10.38
N PRO A 58 -3.47 26.77 -9.63
CA PRO A 58 -2.91 26.40 -8.34
C PRO A 58 -1.59 25.67 -8.61
N ARG A 59 -0.49 26.37 -8.44
CA ARG A 59 0.82 25.72 -8.29
C ARG A 59 0.88 25.15 -6.87
N GLY A 60 1.08 23.87 -6.75
CA GLY A 60 1.61 23.27 -5.55
C GLY A 60 0.87 22.08 -5.02
N PHE A 61 0.99 20.93 -5.66
CA PHE A 61 1.06 19.63 -5.00
C PHE A 61 1.83 18.70 -5.96
N ASN A 62 3.01 18.28 -5.56
CA ASN A 62 3.76 17.20 -6.22
C ASN A 62 3.14 15.86 -5.77
N ASP A 63 1.98 15.51 -6.29
CA ASP A 63 1.46 14.16 -6.22
C ASP A 63 2.09 13.36 -7.38
N PRO A 64 2.79 12.23 -7.14
CA PRO A 64 3.33 11.39 -8.21
C PRO A 64 2.25 10.81 -9.13
N PHE A 65 0.98 10.91 -8.74
CA PHE A 65 -0.21 10.53 -9.53
C PHE A 65 -1.00 11.75 -10.03
N ASP A 66 -0.35 12.93 -10.07
CA ASP A 66 -0.94 14.17 -10.56
C ASP A 66 -1.66 13.95 -11.90
N ASP A 67 -2.67 14.78 -12.11
CA ASP A 67 -3.51 14.94 -13.29
C ASP A 67 -2.77 14.74 -14.64
N ASP A 68 -1.46 15.02 -14.70
CA ASP A 68 -0.61 14.82 -15.88
C ASP A 68 -0.31 13.34 -16.20
N PHE A 69 -0.25 12.45 -15.22
CA PHE A 69 -0.07 11.02 -15.43
C PHE A 69 -1.35 10.42 -16.04
N PHE A 70 -2.50 10.74 -15.45
CA PHE A 70 -3.80 10.32 -15.97
C PHE A 70 -4.14 10.97 -17.31
N LYS A 71 -3.84 12.25 -17.51
CA LYS A 71 -4.04 12.97 -18.79
C LYS A 71 -3.24 12.40 -19.94
N ARG A 72 -2.00 11.98 -19.72
CA ARG A 72 -1.17 11.35 -20.74
C ARG A 72 -1.67 9.97 -21.18
N PHE A 73 -2.28 9.23 -20.27
CA PHE A 73 -2.71 7.85 -20.52
C PHE A 73 -4.15 7.74 -21.04
N PHE A 74 -5.05 8.60 -20.57
CA PHE A 74 -6.46 8.57 -20.95
C PHE A 74 -6.85 9.61 -22.01
N GLY A 75 -5.90 10.38 -22.49
CA GLY A 75 -6.02 11.26 -23.65
C GLY A 75 -6.92 12.47 -23.44
N GLU A 76 -6.36 13.67 -23.49
CA GLU A 76 -7.15 14.88 -23.73
C GLU A 76 -7.79 14.83 -25.11
N ARG A 77 -9.11 14.68 -25.17
CA ARG A 77 -9.84 15.09 -26.37
C ARG A 77 -10.14 16.59 -26.25
N PRO A 78 -9.59 17.42 -27.14
CA PRO A 78 -9.95 18.83 -27.17
C PRO A 78 -11.40 18.96 -27.62
N ASN A 79 -12.29 19.33 -26.73
CA ASN A 79 -13.63 19.73 -27.08
C ASN A 79 -13.85 21.18 -26.68
N SER A 80 -13.89 22.01 -27.69
CA SER A 80 -14.14 23.44 -27.63
C SER A 80 -15.58 23.69 -27.14
N GLY A 81 -15.74 24.44 -26.05
CA GLY A 81 -16.97 25.21 -25.81
C GLY A 81 -17.90 24.74 -24.71
N ARG A 82 -17.57 23.80 -23.83
CA ARG A 82 -18.41 23.46 -22.66
C ARG A 82 -17.79 23.97 -21.37
N LYS A 83 -18.61 24.64 -20.56
CA LYS A 83 -18.24 25.13 -19.21
C LYS A 83 -18.08 24.00 -18.17
N GLU A 84 -18.47 22.78 -18.52
CA GLU A 84 -18.42 21.59 -17.67
C GLU A 84 -17.66 20.47 -18.39
N ARG A 85 -16.73 19.84 -17.71
CA ARG A 85 -15.96 18.70 -18.20
C ARG A 85 -16.13 17.52 -17.26
N GLN A 86 -16.47 16.35 -17.80
CA GLN A 86 -16.37 15.09 -17.06
C GLN A 86 -14.92 14.58 -17.11
N VAL A 87 -14.31 14.47 -15.94
CA VAL A 87 -13.05 13.76 -15.74
C VAL A 87 -13.40 12.33 -15.37
N ARG A 88 -12.74 11.35 -15.97
CA ARG A 88 -12.92 9.93 -15.65
C ARG A 88 -11.63 9.39 -15.08
N SER A 89 -11.74 8.68 -13.98
CA SER A 89 -10.68 7.86 -13.38
C SER A 89 -11.05 6.39 -13.49
N GLY A 90 -10.07 5.51 -13.41
CA GLY A 90 -10.32 4.09 -13.48
C GLY A 90 -9.27 3.28 -12.75
N GLY A 91 -9.71 2.16 -12.20
CA GLY A 91 -8.87 1.22 -11.44
C GLY A 91 -9.51 -0.14 -11.33
N SER A 92 -8.97 -0.92 -10.44
CA SER A 92 -9.48 -2.24 -10.07
C SER A 92 -10.01 -2.23 -8.66
N GLY A 93 -10.79 -3.26 -8.35
CA GLY A 93 -11.22 -3.58 -7.01
C GLY A 93 -11.46 -5.08 -6.88
N PHE A 94 -11.88 -5.51 -5.72
CA PHE A 94 -12.25 -6.91 -5.50
C PHE A 94 -13.35 -7.05 -4.46
N ILE A 95 -14.19 -8.06 -4.65
CA ILE A 95 -15.37 -8.32 -3.84
C ILE A 95 -14.98 -9.11 -2.60
N ILE A 96 -15.28 -8.56 -1.42
CA ILE A 96 -14.93 -9.15 -0.11
C ILE A 96 -16.13 -9.83 0.58
N SER A 97 -17.36 -9.64 0.07
CA SER A 97 -18.55 -10.26 0.65
C SER A 97 -19.63 -10.54 -0.37
N LYS A 98 -20.44 -11.59 -0.13
CA LYS A 98 -21.50 -12.04 -1.04
C LYS A 98 -22.65 -11.03 -1.19
N ASP A 99 -22.79 -10.12 -0.24
CA ASP A 99 -23.79 -9.05 -0.22
C ASP A 99 -23.32 -7.78 -0.93
N GLY A 100 -22.09 -7.79 -1.51
CA GLY A 100 -21.65 -6.75 -2.42
C GLY A 100 -20.70 -5.71 -1.85
N TYR A 101 -20.07 -5.92 -0.71
CA TYR A 101 -18.95 -5.08 -0.30
C TYR A 101 -17.70 -5.40 -1.13
N LEU A 102 -17.00 -4.34 -1.53
CA LEU A 102 -15.76 -4.44 -2.31
C LEU A 102 -14.77 -3.36 -1.90
N LEU A 103 -13.49 -3.65 -2.12
CA LEU A 103 -12.36 -2.77 -1.79
C LEU A 103 -11.70 -2.26 -3.06
N THR A 104 -11.23 -1.01 -2.98
CA THR A 104 -10.36 -0.36 -3.96
C THR A 104 -9.48 0.68 -3.27
N ASN A 105 -8.67 1.41 -4.04
CA ASN A 105 -7.97 2.58 -3.52
C ASN A 105 -8.86 3.81 -3.46
N ASN A 106 -8.57 4.71 -2.51
CA ASN A 106 -9.27 5.98 -2.39
C ASN A 106 -9.09 6.84 -3.64
N HIS A 107 -7.87 6.97 -4.16
CA HIS A 107 -7.57 7.78 -5.34
C HIS A 107 -8.33 7.35 -6.61
N VAL A 108 -8.86 6.12 -6.66
CA VAL A 108 -9.68 5.63 -7.77
C VAL A 108 -11.08 6.24 -7.76
N VAL A 109 -11.59 6.58 -6.57
CA VAL A 109 -12.98 7.03 -6.36
C VAL A 109 -13.09 8.41 -5.71
N ASP A 110 -11.96 9.08 -5.50
CA ASP A 110 -11.90 10.36 -4.81
C ASP A 110 -12.73 11.44 -5.51
N ASP A 111 -13.60 12.12 -4.74
CA ASP A 111 -14.51 13.16 -5.23
C ASP A 111 -15.40 12.75 -6.43
N ALA A 112 -15.67 11.47 -6.63
CA ALA A 112 -16.49 10.99 -7.74
C ALA A 112 -17.98 11.31 -7.56
N ASP A 113 -18.62 11.88 -8.61
CA ASP A 113 -20.08 12.06 -8.67
C ASP A 113 -20.79 10.71 -8.92
N GLU A 114 -20.11 9.79 -9.62
CA GLU A 114 -20.64 8.48 -9.95
C GLU A 114 -19.51 7.44 -10.01
N ILE A 115 -19.78 6.28 -9.41
CA ILE A 115 -18.89 5.12 -9.39
C ILE A 115 -19.61 3.94 -10.03
N LEU A 116 -19.02 3.39 -11.09
CA LEU A 116 -19.49 2.19 -11.78
C LEU A 116 -18.53 1.03 -11.56
N VAL A 117 -19.07 -0.12 -11.22
CA VAL A 117 -18.35 -1.37 -11.03
C VAL A 117 -18.76 -2.35 -12.10
N SER A 118 -17.80 -2.78 -12.94
CA SER A 118 -18.01 -3.78 -13.99
C SER A 118 -17.37 -5.11 -13.57
N LEU A 119 -18.18 -6.17 -13.56
CA LEU A 119 -17.75 -7.53 -13.22
C LEU A 119 -17.14 -8.23 -14.46
N SER A 120 -16.47 -9.35 -14.23
CA SER A 120 -15.88 -10.19 -15.26
C SER A 120 -16.89 -10.74 -16.27
N ASP A 121 -18.13 -10.94 -15.85
CA ASP A 121 -19.25 -11.38 -16.70
C ASP A 121 -19.96 -10.23 -17.42
N ARG A 122 -19.38 -9.02 -17.39
CA ARG A 122 -19.86 -7.77 -18.01
C ARG A 122 -21.12 -7.18 -17.38
N ARG A 123 -21.57 -7.66 -16.23
CA ARG A 123 -22.60 -6.95 -15.45
C ARG A 123 -22.00 -5.68 -14.88
N GLU A 124 -22.77 -4.61 -14.93
CA GLU A 124 -22.40 -3.30 -14.39
C GLU A 124 -23.33 -2.88 -13.27
N PHE A 125 -22.78 -2.31 -12.24
CA PHE A 125 -23.51 -1.84 -11.07
C PHE A 125 -23.05 -0.44 -10.68
N LYS A 126 -23.99 0.41 -10.30
CA LYS A 126 -23.65 1.65 -9.60
C LYS A 126 -23.25 1.28 -8.18
N ALA A 127 -22.10 1.80 -7.74
CA ALA A 127 -21.62 1.57 -6.40
C ALA A 127 -21.87 2.78 -5.50
N GLU A 128 -22.16 2.50 -4.24
CA GLU A 128 -22.21 3.47 -3.15
C GLU A 128 -20.88 3.48 -2.42
N LEU A 129 -20.33 4.67 -2.13
CA LEU A 129 -19.18 4.86 -1.28
C LEU A 129 -19.62 4.76 0.19
N ILE A 130 -19.25 3.68 0.87
CA ILE A 130 -19.55 3.47 2.30
C ILE A 130 -18.63 4.32 3.16
N GLY A 131 -17.37 4.43 2.75
CA GLY A 131 -16.38 5.29 3.38
C GLY A 131 -15.03 5.15 2.70
N SER A 132 -14.20 6.15 2.90
CA SER A 132 -12.83 6.15 2.40
C SER A 132 -11.87 6.75 3.40
N ASP A 133 -10.59 6.45 3.19
CA ASP A 133 -9.52 6.95 4.01
C ASP A 133 -8.31 7.32 3.14
N VAL A 134 -8.08 8.61 3.02
CA VAL A 134 -7.02 9.20 2.19
C VAL A 134 -5.64 8.72 2.65
N ARG A 135 -5.42 8.61 3.97
CA ARG A 135 -4.10 8.27 4.55
C ARG A 135 -3.68 6.84 4.29
N SER A 136 -4.61 5.91 4.20
CA SER A 136 -4.34 4.52 3.82
C SER A 136 -4.54 4.27 2.33
N ASP A 137 -5.07 5.24 1.60
CA ASP A 137 -5.47 5.10 0.20
C ASP A 137 -6.46 3.94 -0.02
N LEU A 138 -7.47 3.82 0.87
CA LEU A 138 -8.48 2.77 0.82
C LEU A 138 -9.88 3.34 0.70
N ALA A 139 -10.73 2.69 -0.09
CA ALA A 139 -12.16 2.95 -0.17
C ALA A 139 -12.95 1.65 -0.09
N LEU A 140 -14.03 1.69 0.70
CA LEU A 140 -15.02 0.63 0.83
C LEU A 140 -16.26 1.02 0.04
N LEU A 141 -16.61 0.21 -0.94
CA LEU A 141 -17.77 0.38 -1.80
C LEU A 141 -18.81 -0.69 -1.55
N LYS A 142 -20.05 -0.41 -1.94
CA LYS A 142 -21.19 -1.35 -1.89
C LYS A 142 -21.94 -1.34 -3.21
N ILE A 143 -22.20 -2.53 -3.76
CA ILE A 143 -23.11 -2.72 -4.90
C ILE A 143 -24.33 -3.52 -4.47
N ASP A 144 -25.49 -3.24 -5.06
CA ASP A 144 -26.71 -4.03 -4.85
C ASP A 144 -26.74 -5.22 -5.82
N ALA A 145 -26.08 -6.30 -5.39
CA ALA A 145 -26.02 -7.54 -6.14
C ALA A 145 -25.92 -8.74 -5.19
N LYS A 146 -26.40 -9.90 -5.64
CA LYS A 146 -26.41 -11.15 -4.87
C LYS A 146 -25.58 -12.22 -5.56
N ASN A 147 -25.18 -13.22 -4.76
CA ASN A 147 -24.44 -14.39 -5.24
C ASN A 147 -23.14 -14.02 -5.99
N LEU A 148 -22.45 -13.00 -5.48
CA LEU A 148 -21.19 -12.54 -6.04
C LEU A 148 -20.05 -13.51 -5.72
N PRO A 149 -19.08 -13.67 -6.64
CA PRO A 149 -17.81 -14.30 -6.31
C PRO A 149 -17.06 -13.43 -5.30
N VAL A 150 -16.40 -14.08 -4.32
CA VAL A 150 -15.71 -13.41 -3.22
C VAL A 150 -14.30 -13.92 -3.14
N VAL A 151 -13.32 -13.05 -2.94
CA VAL A 151 -11.94 -13.43 -2.70
C VAL A 151 -11.76 -14.12 -1.35
N LYS A 152 -10.73 -14.94 -1.24
CA LYS A 152 -10.27 -15.47 0.05
C LYS A 152 -9.27 -14.49 0.66
N ILE A 153 -9.55 -13.98 1.84
CA ILE A 153 -8.62 -13.11 2.58
C ILE A 153 -7.53 -13.96 3.23
N GLY A 154 -6.29 -13.57 3.00
CA GLY A 154 -5.09 -14.18 3.58
C GLY A 154 -4.59 -13.40 4.80
N LYS A 155 -3.28 -13.55 5.08
CA LYS A 155 -2.58 -12.84 6.15
C LYS A 155 -1.27 -12.29 5.62
N SER A 156 -1.16 -10.98 5.52
CA SER A 156 0.07 -10.30 5.08
C SER A 156 1.21 -10.44 6.09
N LYS A 157 0.89 -10.66 7.37
CA LYS A 157 1.88 -10.90 8.43
C LYS A 157 2.72 -12.14 8.17
N ASP A 158 2.12 -13.18 7.58
CA ASP A 158 2.77 -14.47 7.34
C ASP A 158 3.69 -14.47 6.10
N LEU A 159 3.54 -13.49 5.20
CA LEU A 159 4.39 -13.34 4.02
C LEU A 159 5.86 -13.19 4.39
N LYS A 160 6.73 -13.83 3.60
CA LYS A 160 8.18 -13.71 3.71
C LYS A 160 8.75 -13.04 2.46
N VAL A 161 9.86 -12.32 2.62
CA VAL A 161 10.64 -11.79 1.50
C VAL A 161 11.12 -12.96 0.63
N GLY A 162 10.95 -12.83 -0.68
CA GLY A 162 11.25 -13.87 -1.66
C GLY A 162 10.06 -14.76 -2.04
N GLU A 163 8.91 -14.70 -1.33
CA GLU A 163 7.72 -15.45 -1.73
C GLU A 163 7.07 -14.86 -2.98
N TRP A 164 6.56 -15.73 -3.84
CA TRP A 164 5.81 -15.34 -5.02
C TRP A 164 4.48 -14.70 -4.67
N VAL A 165 4.16 -13.65 -5.40
CA VAL A 165 2.87 -12.96 -5.32
C VAL A 165 2.37 -12.62 -6.73
N VAL A 166 1.05 -12.57 -6.90
CA VAL A 166 0.36 -12.37 -8.17
C VAL A 166 -0.63 -11.23 -8.03
N ALA A 167 -0.48 -10.20 -8.85
CA ALA A 167 -1.47 -9.14 -8.97
C ALA A 167 -2.45 -9.46 -10.10
N ILE A 168 -3.73 -9.28 -9.83
CA ILE A 168 -4.80 -9.37 -10.83
C ILE A 168 -5.50 -8.02 -10.86
N GLY A 169 -5.56 -7.40 -12.03
CA GLY A 169 -6.28 -6.16 -12.25
C GLY A 169 -7.21 -6.28 -13.45
N SER A 170 -8.09 -5.31 -13.61
CA SER A 170 -9.00 -5.17 -14.75
C SER A 170 -8.81 -3.80 -15.42
N PRO A 171 -7.63 -3.53 -15.99
CA PRO A 171 -7.34 -2.24 -16.59
C PRO A 171 -8.18 -2.01 -17.85
N PHE A 172 -8.58 -0.77 -18.11
CA PHE A 172 -9.16 -0.30 -19.38
C PHE A 172 -10.47 -0.99 -19.82
N GLN A 173 -11.28 -1.54 -18.86
CA GLN A 173 -12.46 -2.36 -19.20
C GLN A 173 -12.11 -3.54 -20.13
N LEU A 174 -10.84 -3.90 -20.20
CA LEU A 174 -10.36 -5.09 -20.90
C LEU A 174 -10.43 -6.29 -19.97
N ASN A 175 -10.28 -7.48 -20.55
CA ASN A 175 -10.13 -8.72 -19.78
C ASN A 175 -8.95 -8.58 -18.81
N PHE A 176 -8.99 -9.36 -17.72
CA PHE A 176 -7.99 -9.30 -16.66
C PHE A 176 -6.55 -9.26 -17.14
N SER A 177 -5.74 -8.47 -16.43
CA SER A 177 -4.29 -8.52 -16.53
C SER A 177 -3.74 -9.21 -15.29
N VAL A 178 -2.88 -10.21 -15.51
CA VAL A 178 -2.19 -10.94 -14.45
C VAL A 178 -0.71 -10.63 -14.54
N THR A 179 -0.13 -10.20 -13.43
CA THR A 179 1.31 -9.97 -13.31
C THR A 179 1.83 -10.69 -12.07
N ALA A 180 3.04 -11.22 -12.11
CA ALA A 180 3.64 -11.96 -11.01
C ALA A 180 5.04 -11.44 -10.70
N GLY A 181 5.44 -11.62 -9.47
CA GLY A 181 6.75 -11.26 -8.94
C GLY A 181 6.91 -11.77 -7.53
N ILE A 182 7.84 -11.22 -6.78
CA ILE A 182 8.13 -11.63 -5.41
C ILE A 182 7.95 -10.48 -4.41
N VAL A 183 7.79 -10.83 -3.16
CA VAL A 183 7.89 -9.89 -2.05
C VAL A 183 9.35 -9.45 -1.93
N SER A 184 9.65 -8.19 -2.22
CA SER A 184 11.00 -7.62 -2.15
C SER A 184 11.34 -7.10 -0.76
N ALA A 185 10.36 -6.55 -0.03
CA ALA A 185 10.49 -6.08 1.36
C ALA A 185 9.11 -5.96 2.02
N LYS A 186 9.10 -5.79 3.35
CA LYS A 186 7.89 -5.53 4.14
C LYS A 186 8.10 -4.34 5.07
N GLY A 187 7.00 -3.67 5.46
CA GLY A 187 7.03 -2.55 6.40
C GLY A 187 7.66 -1.28 5.81
N ARG A 188 7.62 -1.10 4.48
CA ARG A 188 8.20 0.10 3.85
C ARG A 188 7.34 1.33 4.11
N SER A 189 7.98 2.41 4.56
CA SER A 189 7.42 3.76 4.51
C SER A 189 7.85 4.42 3.20
N ILE A 190 6.93 5.15 2.56
CA ILE A 190 7.23 5.87 1.33
C ILE A 190 7.48 7.34 1.69
N PRO A 191 8.70 7.87 1.46
CA PRO A 191 9.12 9.17 2.01
C PRO A 191 8.39 10.39 1.41
N ASN A 192 7.74 10.26 0.25
CA ASN A 192 7.27 11.40 -0.53
C ASN A 192 5.75 11.63 -0.47
N GLY A 193 5.02 10.89 0.35
CA GLY A 193 3.59 11.09 0.57
C GLY A 193 3.34 11.46 2.02
N SER A 194 2.99 12.70 2.30
CA SER A 194 2.73 13.19 3.65
C SER A 194 1.67 12.37 4.39
N ASP A 195 0.76 11.75 3.67
CA ASP A 195 -0.37 11.02 4.24
C ASP A 195 -0.14 9.51 4.37
N SER A 196 0.74 8.92 3.55
CA SER A 196 0.99 7.45 3.51
C SER A 196 1.94 6.93 4.60
N SER A 197 2.42 7.76 5.52
CA SER A 197 3.40 7.38 6.57
C SER A 197 2.90 6.30 7.52
N TYR A 198 1.58 6.11 7.59
CA TYR A 198 0.92 5.13 8.47
C TYR A 198 0.82 3.74 7.87
N VAL A 199 1.03 3.58 6.55
CA VAL A 199 0.89 2.30 5.86
C VAL A 199 2.21 1.53 5.84
N PRO A 200 2.26 0.30 6.39
CA PRO A 200 3.46 -0.54 6.35
C PRO A 200 3.54 -1.33 5.03
N PHE A 201 3.79 -0.66 3.91
CA PHE A 201 3.70 -1.24 2.58
C PHE A 201 4.50 -2.53 2.40
N ILE A 202 3.92 -3.45 1.62
CA ILE A 202 4.63 -4.58 1.01
C ILE A 202 5.25 -4.06 -0.29
N GLN A 203 6.58 -4.14 -0.39
CA GLN A 203 7.30 -3.85 -1.63
C GLN A 203 7.40 -5.13 -2.47
N THR A 204 7.12 -5.05 -3.76
CA THR A 204 7.23 -6.16 -4.71
C THR A 204 7.90 -5.70 -6.01
N ASP A 205 8.27 -6.63 -6.85
CA ASP A 205 8.66 -6.40 -8.26
C ASP A 205 7.55 -6.80 -9.24
N VAL A 206 6.34 -6.98 -8.75
CA VAL A 206 5.16 -7.20 -9.58
C VAL A 206 4.91 -5.98 -10.45
N ALA A 207 4.77 -6.15 -11.75
CA ALA A 207 4.51 -5.05 -12.66
C ALA A 207 3.11 -4.46 -12.44
N ILE A 208 3.05 -3.27 -11.87
CA ILE A 208 1.82 -2.50 -11.68
C ILE A 208 1.81 -1.38 -12.71
N ASN A 209 0.72 -1.28 -13.44
CA ASN A 209 0.45 -0.24 -14.42
C ASN A 209 -0.93 0.39 -14.13
N PRO A 210 -1.26 1.55 -14.75
CA PRO A 210 -2.57 2.17 -14.61
C PRO A 210 -3.70 1.18 -14.87
N GLY A 211 -4.64 1.13 -13.94
CA GLY A 211 -5.75 0.18 -13.95
C GLY A 211 -5.58 -1.02 -13.03
N ASN A 212 -4.37 -1.37 -12.57
CA ASN A 212 -4.17 -2.41 -11.56
C ASN A 212 -4.31 -1.89 -10.12
N SER A 213 -4.23 -0.57 -9.90
CA SER A 213 -4.42 0.06 -8.59
C SER A 213 -5.79 -0.28 -8.01
N GLY A 214 -5.85 -0.61 -6.72
CA GLY A 214 -7.04 -1.08 -6.02
C GLY A 214 -7.31 -2.58 -6.20
N GLY A 215 -6.65 -3.24 -7.15
CA GLY A 215 -6.75 -4.68 -7.36
C GLY A 215 -6.02 -5.50 -6.30
N PRO A 216 -6.39 -6.78 -6.13
CA PRO A 216 -5.80 -7.66 -5.13
C PRO A 216 -4.39 -8.13 -5.51
N LEU A 217 -3.54 -8.31 -4.49
CA LEU A 217 -2.29 -9.04 -4.55
C LEU A 217 -2.50 -10.39 -3.85
N PHE A 218 -2.33 -11.48 -4.57
CA PHE A 218 -2.53 -12.84 -4.08
C PHE A 218 -1.20 -13.52 -3.71
N ASN A 219 -1.25 -14.42 -2.73
CA ASN A 219 -0.21 -15.45 -2.56
C ASN A 219 -0.52 -16.68 -3.45
N LEU A 220 0.38 -17.66 -3.44
CA LEU A 220 0.20 -18.89 -4.25
C LEU A 220 -0.99 -19.76 -3.81
N ASP A 221 -1.51 -19.59 -2.59
CA ASP A 221 -2.74 -20.27 -2.13
C ASP A 221 -4.03 -19.61 -2.70
N GLY A 222 -3.93 -18.58 -3.52
CA GLY A 222 -5.08 -17.81 -4.02
C GLY A 222 -5.77 -16.98 -2.94
N LYS A 223 -5.03 -16.57 -1.91
CA LYS A 223 -5.53 -15.67 -0.85
C LYS A 223 -4.98 -14.28 -1.06
N VAL A 224 -5.83 -13.26 -0.89
CA VAL A 224 -5.42 -11.86 -0.95
C VAL A 224 -4.55 -11.54 0.25
N VAL A 225 -3.33 -11.04 -0.01
CA VAL A 225 -2.34 -10.65 1.00
C VAL A 225 -2.03 -9.16 0.97
N GLY A 226 -2.48 -8.45 -0.08
CA GLY A 226 -2.32 -7.00 -0.21
C GLY A 226 -3.25 -6.41 -1.26
N ILE A 227 -3.25 -5.08 -1.32
CA ILE A 227 -3.98 -4.27 -2.30
C ILE A 227 -2.95 -3.46 -3.07
N ASN A 228 -2.88 -3.63 -4.39
CA ASN A 228 -1.97 -2.87 -5.23
C ASN A 228 -2.33 -1.38 -5.15
N SER A 229 -1.37 -0.52 -4.83
CA SER A 229 -1.63 0.91 -4.63
C SER A 229 -0.78 1.75 -5.58
N GLN A 230 0.53 1.74 -5.43
CA GLN A 230 1.40 2.68 -6.14
C GLN A 230 2.73 2.05 -6.57
N ILE A 231 3.45 2.76 -7.45
CA ILE A 231 4.78 2.39 -7.91
C ILE A 231 5.78 3.48 -7.54
N TYR A 232 7.04 3.10 -7.35
CA TYR A 232 8.12 4.08 -7.38
C TYR A 232 8.45 4.40 -8.83
N THR A 233 8.34 5.68 -9.20
CA THR A 233 8.56 6.09 -10.58
C THR A 233 9.17 7.48 -10.68
N ARG A 234 9.95 7.71 -11.75
CA ARG A 234 10.46 9.03 -12.14
C ARG A 234 9.87 9.51 -13.47
N SER A 235 9.33 8.57 -14.24
CA SER A 235 8.83 8.82 -15.61
C SER A 235 7.34 8.54 -15.76
N GLY A 236 6.65 8.12 -14.67
CA GLY A 236 5.26 7.68 -14.68
C GLY A 236 5.06 6.20 -15.03
N GLY A 237 6.10 5.47 -15.47
CA GLY A 237 6.02 4.04 -15.78
C GLY A 237 6.62 3.16 -14.68
N TYR A 238 6.27 1.88 -14.69
CA TYR A 238 6.84 0.87 -13.81
C TYR A 238 8.36 0.75 -13.98
N MET A 239 9.10 0.78 -12.89
CA MET A 239 10.57 0.72 -12.85
C MET A 239 11.10 -0.38 -11.92
N GLY A 240 10.38 -1.48 -11.75
CA GLY A 240 10.81 -2.62 -10.93
C GLY A 240 10.46 -2.51 -9.44
N VAL A 241 9.73 -1.48 -9.01
CA VAL A 241 9.34 -1.29 -7.61
C VAL A 241 7.87 -0.92 -7.52
N SER A 242 7.10 -1.77 -6.86
CA SER A 242 5.68 -1.58 -6.58
C SER A 242 5.40 -1.72 -5.10
N PHE A 243 4.31 -1.10 -4.65
CA PHE A 243 3.86 -1.10 -3.28
C PHE A 243 2.41 -1.55 -3.18
N ALA A 244 2.17 -2.46 -2.24
CA ALA A 244 0.82 -2.93 -1.90
C ALA A 244 0.52 -2.66 -0.43
N ILE A 245 -0.72 -2.28 -0.14
CA ILE A 245 -1.24 -2.09 1.22
C ILE A 245 -1.46 -3.49 1.81
N PRO A 246 -0.90 -3.82 2.99
CA PRO A 246 -1.08 -5.13 3.60
C PRO A 246 -2.55 -5.42 3.89
N ILE A 247 -3.02 -6.65 3.61
CA ILE A 247 -4.44 -7.00 3.77
C ILE A 247 -4.89 -6.97 5.22
N ASP A 248 -4.03 -7.37 6.18
CA ASP A 248 -4.38 -7.30 7.61
C ASP A 248 -4.67 -5.85 8.02
N TYR A 249 -3.82 -4.90 7.60
CA TYR A 249 -4.02 -3.47 7.84
C TYR A 249 -5.29 -2.95 7.15
N ALA A 250 -5.53 -3.36 5.89
CA ALA A 250 -6.71 -2.94 5.14
C ALA A 250 -8.01 -3.43 5.79
N MET A 251 -8.05 -4.66 6.29
CA MET A 251 -9.25 -5.21 6.94
C MET A 251 -9.59 -4.51 8.27
N ASP A 252 -8.57 -4.05 9.02
CA ASP A 252 -8.79 -3.23 10.22
C ASP A 252 -9.45 -1.88 9.85
N ILE A 253 -9.01 -1.26 8.75
CA ILE A 253 -9.62 -0.03 8.19
C ILE A 253 -11.06 -0.30 7.74
N VAL A 254 -11.30 -1.40 7.01
CA VAL A 254 -12.64 -1.80 6.54
C VAL A 254 -13.64 -1.91 7.68
N ASN A 255 -13.23 -2.50 8.79
CA ASN A 255 -14.11 -2.64 9.97
C ASN A 255 -14.49 -1.26 10.52
N GLN A 256 -13.55 -0.33 10.63
CA GLN A 256 -13.83 1.03 11.08
C GLN A 256 -14.74 1.78 10.10
N LEU A 257 -14.49 1.68 8.78
CA LEU A 257 -15.32 2.31 7.76
C LEU A 257 -16.77 1.77 7.77
N LYS A 258 -16.96 0.47 8.02
CA LYS A 258 -18.29 -0.15 8.16
C LYS A 258 -19.06 0.34 9.40
N GLU A 259 -18.35 0.51 10.52
CA GLU A 259 -18.97 0.86 11.80
C GLU A 259 -19.21 2.36 11.94
N GLY A 260 -18.28 3.20 11.51
CA GLY A 260 -18.30 4.64 11.77
C GLY A 260 -18.13 5.54 10.54
N GLY A 261 -17.91 4.97 9.35
CA GLY A 261 -17.67 5.74 8.12
C GLY A 261 -16.33 6.48 8.07
N SER A 262 -15.54 6.45 9.17
CA SER A 262 -14.26 7.14 9.30
C SER A 262 -13.25 6.28 10.04
N VAL A 263 -11.97 6.64 9.92
CA VAL A 263 -10.86 5.90 10.52
C VAL A 263 -10.18 6.71 11.61
N SER A 264 -10.19 6.19 12.83
CA SER A 264 -9.51 6.75 13.99
C SER A 264 -8.08 6.18 14.09
N ARG A 265 -7.10 7.06 14.35
CA ARG A 265 -5.68 6.68 14.47
C ARG A 265 -5.05 7.24 15.70
N GLY A 266 -4.13 6.47 16.27
CA GLY A 266 -3.25 6.96 17.32
C GLY A 266 -2.35 8.09 16.83
N TRP A 267 -2.10 9.04 17.69
CA TRP A 267 -1.25 10.20 17.46
C TRP A 267 -0.32 10.47 18.65
N LEU A 268 0.93 10.80 18.33
CA LEU A 268 1.94 11.13 19.34
C LEU A 268 2.23 12.63 19.40
N GLY A 269 2.24 13.32 18.25
CA GLY A 269 2.51 14.75 18.17
C GLY A 269 4.00 15.10 18.18
N VAL A 270 4.78 14.39 17.39
CA VAL A 270 6.20 14.67 17.15
C VAL A 270 6.49 14.75 15.65
N SER A 271 7.46 15.59 15.27
CA SER A 271 8.15 15.48 13.99
C SER A 271 9.40 14.63 14.20
N ILE A 272 9.67 13.74 13.27
CA ILE A 272 10.76 12.77 13.37
C ILE A 272 11.70 12.81 12.17
N GLN A 273 12.91 12.34 12.37
CA GLN A 273 13.92 12.18 11.34
C GLN A 273 14.62 10.83 11.50
N GLU A 274 15.25 10.38 10.41
CA GLU A 274 16.09 9.18 10.44
C GLU A 274 17.35 9.43 11.29
N VAL A 275 17.76 8.42 12.04
CA VAL A 275 18.97 8.49 12.86
C VAL A 275 20.19 8.26 11.96
N THR A 276 20.97 9.29 11.68
CA THR A 276 22.22 9.17 10.92
C THR A 276 23.32 8.47 11.71
N SER A 277 24.31 7.90 11.00
CA SER A 277 25.44 7.24 11.64
C SER A 277 26.22 8.16 12.59
N ASP A 278 26.39 9.43 12.24
CA ASP A 278 27.11 10.39 13.08
C ASP A 278 26.33 10.77 14.33
N PHE A 279 24.99 10.91 14.18
CA PHE A 279 24.13 11.16 15.33
C PHE A 279 24.09 9.95 16.27
N ALA A 280 24.01 8.72 15.74
CA ALA A 280 24.09 7.49 16.53
C ALA A 280 25.37 7.42 17.36
N LYS A 281 26.52 7.72 16.76
CA LYS A 281 27.84 7.77 17.47
C LYS A 281 27.82 8.79 18.61
N SER A 282 27.25 9.98 18.38
CA SER A 282 27.19 11.03 19.42
C SER A 282 26.37 10.64 20.63
N LEU A 283 25.40 9.72 20.45
CA LEU A 283 24.56 9.17 21.51
C LEU A 283 25.07 7.84 22.07
N GLY A 284 26.22 7.34 21.61
CA GLY A 284 26.77 6.06 22.03
C GLY A 284 25.98 4.86 21.54
N LEU A 285 25.18 5.00 20.47
CA LEU A 285 24.51 3.89 19.84
C LEU A 285 25.47 3.12 18.93
N SER A 286 25.47 1.79 19.04
CA SER A 286 26.31 0.90 18.22
C SER A 286 25.93 0.89 16.75
N VAL A 287 24.64 1.12 16.45
CA VAL A 287 24.07 1.20 15.10
C VAL A 287 23.03 2.31 15.02
N PRO A 288 22.88 2.97 13.87
CA PRO A 288 21.81 3.92 13.66
C PRO A 288 20.47 3.17 13.66
N LYS A 289 19.60 3.49 14.63
CA LYS A 289 18.25 2.93 14.74
C LYS A 289 17.35 3.86 15.52
N GLY A 290 16.05 3.76 15.28
CA GLY A 290 15.02 4.51 15.98
C GLY A 290 14.55 5.75 15.21
N ALA A 291 13.62 6.48 15.82
CA ALA A 291 13.09 7.74 15.32
C ALA A 291 13.64 8.90 16.16
N LEU A 292 14.42 9.78 15.51
CA LEU A 292 14.94 11.00 16.16
C LEU A 292 13.83 12.05 16.22
N VAL A 293 13.47 12.50 17.41
CA VAL A 293 12.51 13.59 17.60
C VAL A 293 13.17 14.92 17.22
N SER A 294 12.70 15.53 16.14
CA SER A 294 13.15 16.84 15.67
C SER A 294 12.28 17.99 16.17
N GLN A 295 11.02 17.71 16.50
CA GLN A 295 10.09 18.68 17.07
C GLN A 295 9.06 17.94 17.95
N VAL A 296 8.62 18.57 19.04
CA VAL A 296 7.46 18.17 19.83
C VAL A 296 6.38 19.22 19.63
N ILE A 297 5.18 18.78 19.23
CA ILE A 297 4.05 19.68 18.99
C ILE A 297 3.47 20.11 20.35
N PRO A 298 3.20 21.40 20.55
CA PRO A 298 2.57 21.89 21.80
C PRO A 298 1.22 21.20 22.04
N ASP A 299 0.87 21.02 23.32
CA ASP A 299 -0.36 20.37 23.80
C ASP A 299 -0.56 18.91 23.36
N SER A 300 0.44 18.33 22.71
CA SER A 300 0.41 16.95 22.21
C SER A 300 0.59 15.90 23.32
N PRO A 301 0.25 14.63 23.04
CA PRO A 301 0.60 13.49 23.87
C PRO A 301 2.09 13.38 24.19
N ALA A 302 2.94 13.69 23.22
CA ALA A 302 4.40 13.67 23.38
C ALA A 302 4.89 14.70 24.41
N GLU A 303 4.39 15.93 24.32
CA GLU A 303 4.74 16.98 25.29
C GLU A 303 4.26 16.62 26.69
N LYS A 304 3.00 16.18 26.84
CA LYS A 304 2.43 15.75 28.13
C LYS A 304 3.19 14.58 28.74
N ALA A 305 3.73 13.69 27.91
CA ALA A 305 4.57 12.57 28.34
C ALA A 305 6.02 12.99 28.68
N GLY A 306 6.43 14.22 28.35
CA GLY A 306 7.77 14.72 28.60
C GLY A 306 8.82 14.26 27.59
N LEU A 307 8.39 13.91 26.36
CA LEU A 307 9.29 13.73 25.21
C LEU A 307 9.94 15.07 24.86
N GLN A 308 11.17 15.04 24.39
CA GLN A 308 11.97 16.22 24.09
C GLN A 308 12.62 16.11 22.72
N VAL A 309 12.92 17.25 22.13
CA VAL A 309 13.77 17.31 20.93
C VAL A 309 15.11 16.63 21.22
N ARG A 310 15.63 15.86 20.28
CA ARG A 310 16.82 15.00 20.33
C ARG A 310 16.63 13.68 21.08
N ASP A 311 15.44 13.35 21.59
CA ASP A 311 15.15 11.96 21.98
C ASP A 311 15.20 11.04 20.77
N VAL A 312 15.72 9.83 20.92
CA VAL A 312 15.61 8.77 19.93
C VAL A 312 14.66 7.70 20.46
N ILE A 313 13.51 7.55 19.85
CA ILE A 313 12.53 6.52 20.20
C ILE A 313 12.99 5.22 19.54
N ILE A 314 13.34 4.21 20.34
CA ILE A 314 13.87 2.91 19.88
C ILE A 314 12.88 1.76 20.07
N GLU A 315 11.82 1.96 20.86
CA GLU A 315 10.72 1.03 21.06
C GLU A 315 9.45 1.81 21.43
N PHE A 316 8.30 1.38 20.91
CA PHE A 316 7.01 1.96 21.26
C PHE A 316 5.99 0.82 21.40
N ASP A 317 5.33 0.73 22.54
CA ASP A 317 4.40 -0.36 22.91
C ASP A 317 4.96 -1.77 22.68
N GLY A 318 6.23 -2.01 23.02
CA GLY A 318 6.91 -3.30 22.84
C GLY A 318 7.39 -3.56 21.41
N VAL A 319 7.04 -2.70 20.44
CA VAL A 319 7.49 -2.79 19.05
C VAL A 319 8.80 -2.04 18.87
N LYS A 320 9.83 -2.72 18.35
CA LYS A 320 11.13 -2.10 18.06
C LYS A 320 11.00 -1.12 16.90
N ILE A 321 11.53 0.08 17.07
CA ILE A 321 11.64 1.10 16.03
C ILE A 321 13.06 1.03 15.47
N ILE A 322 13.19 0.56 14.25
CA ILE A 322 14.48 0.43 13.55
C ILE A 322 14.69 1.63 12.63
N TYR A 323 13.68 1.96 11.82
CA TYR A 323 13.65 3.13 10.95
C TYR A 323 12.69 4.16 11.50
N SER A 324 12.88 5.43 11.18
CA SER A 324 11.98 6.49 11.64
C SER A 324 10.53 6.25 11.22
N GLY A 325 10.31 5.70 10.03
CA GLY A 325 8.99 5.36 9.51
C GLY A 325 8.22 4.27 10.25
N ASP A 326 8.89 3.45 11.07
CA ASP A 326 8.21 2.44 11.91
C ASP A 326 7.36 3.09 13.01
N LEU A 327 7.75 4.29 13.46
CA LEU A 327 7.06 4.96 14.57
C LEU A 327 5.62 5.38 14.20
N PRO A 328 5.35 6.12 13.11
CA PRO A 328 3.97 6.47 12.75
C PRO A 328 3.10 5.24 12.46
N GLN A 329 3.66 4.18 11.85
CA GLN A 329 2.94 2.92 11.63
C GLN A 329 2.52 2.27 12.96
N THR A 330 3.45 2.22 13.92
CA THR A 330 3.19 1.65 15.26
C THR A 330 2.19 2.49 16.03
N VAL A 331 2.41 3.81 16.12
CA VAL A 331 1.53 4.73 16.84
C VAL A 331 0.12 4.74 16.24
N GLY A 332 0.02 4.80 14.89
CA GLY A 332 -1.25 4.86 14.19
C GLY A 332 -2.13 3.62 14.37
N SER A 333 -1.53 2.47 14.68
CA SER A 333 -2.26 1.22 14.97
C SER A 333 -2.80 1.13 16.41
N ILE A 334 -2.37 2.03 17.30
CA ILE A 334 -2.79 2.02 18.71
C ILE A 334 -4.08 2.83 18.85
N LYS A 335 -5.04 2.27 19.58
CA LYS A 335 -6.31 2.95 19.85
C LYS A 335 -6.07 4.22 20.66
N PRO A 336 -6.62 5.38 20.26
CA PRO A 336 -6.58 6.61 21.05
C PRO A 336 -7.07 6.41 22.49
N GLY A 337 -6.44 7.10 23.45
CA GLY A 337 -6.67 6.93 24.88
C GLY A 337 -5.90 5.77 25.51
N SER A 338 -5.23 4.93 24.72
CA SER A 338 -4.40 3.84 25.26
C SER A 338 -3.13 4.39 25.90
N SER A 339 -2.76 3.80 27.05
CA SER A 339 -1.54 4.17 27.78
C SER A 339 -0.46 3.12 27.51
N VAL A 340 0.61 3.53 26.84
CA VAL A 340 1.69 2.66 26.37
C VAL A 340 3.05 3.13 26.86
N ASN A 341 4.09 2.31 26.65
CA ASN A 341 5.46 2.67 27.02
C ASN A 341 6.29 2.97 25.76
N ALA A 342 7.01 4.08 25.80
CA ALA A 342 8.08 4.40 24.86
C ALA A 342 9.44 4.17 25.53
N LEU A 343 10.34 3.47 24.87
CA LEU A 343 11.74 3.37 25.26
C LEU A 343 12.54 4.33 24.40
N ILE A 344 13.19 5.30 25.04
CA ILE A 344 13.95 6.34 24.36
C ILE A 344 15.41 6.33 24.78
N ILE A 345 16.27 6.92 23.95
CA ILE A 345 17.63 7.31 24.32
C ILE A 345 17.66 8.83 24.43
N ARG A 346 18.05 9.34 25.60
CA ARG A 346 18.26 10.77 25.88
C ARG A 346 19.62 10.94 26.52
N ASP A 347 20.48 11.79 25.96
CA ASP A 347 21.85 12.02 26.42
C ASP A 347 22.64 10.72 26.63
N GLY A 348 22.52 9.77 25.68
CA GLY A 348 23.18 8.47 25.73
C GLY A 348 22.60 7.47 26.75
N LYS A 349 21.54 7.84 27.48
CA LYS A 349 20.92 6.97 28.50
C LYS A 349 19.54 6.50 28.07
N SER A 350 19.27 5.21 28.25
CA SER A 350 17.95 4.64 28.02
C SER A 350 16.96 5.09 29.10
N ARG A 351 15.78 5.50 28.69
CA ARG A 351 14.68 5.90 29.57
C ARG A 351 13.37 5.33 29.07
N LYS A 352 12.52 4.90 29.99
CA LYS A 352 11.16 4.45 29.71
C LYS A 352 10.19 5.57 30.06
N ILE A 353 9.37 5.98 29.11
CA ILE A 353 8.38 7.04 29.23
C ILE A 353 7.00 6.43 29.00
N LYS A 354 6.05 6.74 29.85
CA LYS A 354 4.66 6.35 29.71
C LYS A 354 3.93 7.43 28.91
N VAL A 355 3.25 7.03 27.82
CA VAL A 355 2.57 7.92 26.89
C VAL A 355 1.10 7.52 26.82
N GLU A 356 0.19 8.47 26.91
CA GLU A 356 -1.20 8.32 26.54
C GLU A 356 -1.36 8.74 25.09
N VAL A 357 -1.69 7.79 24.21
CA VAL A 357 -1.80 8.03 22.77
C VAL A 357 -3.05 8.86 22.50
N GLY A 358 -2.89 9.99 21.82
CA GLY A 358 -4.01 10.85 21.39
C GLY A 358 -4.67 10.36 20.12
N GLU A 359 -5.72 11.04 19.70
CA GLU A 359 -6.33 10.85 18.39
C GLU A 359 -5.69 11.80 17.38
N LEU A 360 -5.42 11.28 16.18
CA LEU A 360 -4.85 12.07 15.11
C LEU A 360 -5.86 13.15 14.66
N PRO A 361 -5.53 14.46 14.76
CA PRO A 361 -6.42 15.52 14.33
C PRO A 361 -6.69 15.47 12.82
N GLU A 362 -7.96 15.65 12.44
CA GLU A 362 -8.39 15.66 11.03
C GLU A 362 -7.68 16.75 10.20
N ASN A 363 -7.47 17.93 10.81
CA ASN A 363 -6.90 19.11 10.16
C ASN A 363 -5.38 19.25 10.33
N LEU A 364 -4.67 18.17 10.67
CA LEU A 364 -3.21 18.21 10.65
C LEU A 364 -2.71 18.17 9.20
N SER A 365 -2.89 19.30 8.49
CA SER A 365 -2.06 19.60 7.33
C SER A 365 -0.64 19.70 7.89
N LEU A 366 0.26 18.85 7.44
CA LEU A 366 1.66 18.90 7.80
C LEU A 366 2.13 20.32 7.52
N ALA A 367 2.48 21.04 8.58
CA ALA A 367 3.07 22.34 8.47
C ALA A 367 4.25 22.21 7.51
N SER A 368 4.08 22.75 6.32
CA SER A 368 5.12 22.93 5.33
C SER A 368 6.36 23.44 6.04
N SER A 369 7.49 22.82 5.76
CA SER A 369 8.83 23.25 6.16
C SER A 369 8.94 24.76 6.09
N PRO A 370 9.58 25.42 7.06
CA PRO A 370 9.76 26.88 7.01
C PRO A 370 10.38 27.24 5.67
N SER A 371 9.70 28.06 4.90
CA SER A 371 10.25 28.66 3.70
C SER A 371 11.60 29.30 4.05
N GLU A 372 12.69 28.83 3.45
CA GLU A 372 13.95 29.55 3.43
C GLU A 372 13.66 30.96 2.92
N ASN A 373 13.62 31.91 3.84
CA ASN A 373 13.72 33.32 3.51
C ASN A 373 15.08 33.55 2.83
N LYS A 374 15.07 33.58 1.52
CA LYS A 374 16.15 34.21 0.79
C LYS A 374 16.13 35.73 1.12
N SER A 375 16.94 36.12 2.06
CA SER A 375 17.35 37.51 2.21
C SER A 375 18.44 37.79 1.17
N SER A 376 18.11 38.72 0.29
CA SER A 376 18.95 39.63 -0.54
C SER A 376 20.45 39.37 -0.64
#